data_b484b9d4f7089cd364f7234ae782d940
#
_entry.id   b484b9d4f7089cd364f7234ae782d940
#
_cell.length_a   1.000
_cell.length_b   1.000
_cell.length_c   1.000
_cell.angle_alpha   90.00
_cell.angle_beta   90.00
_cell.angle_gamma   90.00
#
_symmetry.space_group_name_H-M   'P 1'
#
loop_
_entity.id
_entity.type
_entity.pdbx_description
1 polymer ?
#
loop_
_entity_poly.entity_id
_entity_poly.type
_entity_poly.pdbx_seq_one_letter_code
_entity_poly.pdbx_strand_id
1 'polypeptide(L)'
;MDHIKQLRIYPPENGTCELIVIYEIEEPEQLSQNGHYLSVDLGLHNLMTCYDSGNGRTFILGRKYLSLERYFHKEIARVQSVWYAQQSERGIKYPKSSKHIQRLYRKKQNAVKDYLHKTTRWIAEYCRKEDIRCVVVGDIRNIRKEKDMGHKTNQKFHGLPYNR
;
A
#
# COMPACT_ATOMS: atom_id res chain seq x y z
N MET A 1 -18.22 13.26 -20.50
CA MET A 1 -16.75 13.06 -20.46
C MET A 1 -16.19 14.33 -19.87
N ASP A 2 -15.63 14.18 -18.74
CA ASP A 2 -15.11 15.25 -17.93
C ASP A 2 -13.95 15.92 -18.65
N HIS A 3 -13.85 17.23 -18.56
CA HIS A 3 -12.85 17.98 -19.30
C HIS A 3 -11.45 17.69 -18.74
N ILE A 4 -10.56 17.14 -19.59
CA ILE A 4 -9.15 16.99 -19.23
C ILE A 4 -8.55 18.41 -19.08
N LYS A 5 -8.09 18.73 -17.88
CA LYS A 5 -7.45 20.03 -17.59
C LYS A 5 -5.97 20.03 -17.86
N GLN A 6 -5.30 18.90 -17.62
CA GLN A 6 -3.85 18.83 -17.78
C GLN A 6 -3.40 17.41 -18.04
N LEU A 7 -2.38 17.28 -18.84
CA LEU A 7 -1.68 16.04 -19.12
C LEU A 7 -0.20 16.25 -18.77
N ARG A 8 0.33 15.42 -17.84
CA ARG A 8 1.74 15.46 -17.45
C ARG A 8 2.41 14.17 -17.89
N ILE A 9 3.52 14.30 -18.59
CA ILE A 9 4.34 13.17 -19.03
C ILE A 9 5.69 13.32 -18.33
N TYR A 10 6.06 12.33 -17.56
CA TYR A 10 7.36 12.29 -16.90
C TYR A 10 8.37 11.54 -17.80
N PRO A 11 9.63 11.96 -17.78
CA PRO A 11 10.68 11.27 -18.54
C PRO A 11 10.73 9.79 -18.19
N PRO A 12 11.08 8.91 -19.14
CA PRO A 12 11.15 7.49 -18.87
C PRO A 12 12.23 7.17 -17.84
N GLU A 13 11.81 6.57 -16.74
CA GLU A 13 12.70 6.06 -15.71
C GLU A 13 12.64 4.52 -15.69
N ASN A 14 13.79 3.87 -15.75
CA ASN A 14 13.91 2.40 -15.78
C ASN A 14 13.05 1.70 -16.84
N GLY A 15 12.85 2.36 -18.01
CA GLY A 15 12.07 1.83 -19.13
C GLY A 15 10.54 1.94 -18.95
N THR A 16 10.08 2.77 -18.04
CA THR A 16 8.65 3.11 -17.87
C THR A 16 8.48 4.62 -17.90
N CYS A 17 7.41 5.07 -18.57
CA CYS A 17 6.99 6.46 -18.59
C CYS A 17 5.72 6.58 -17.74
N GLU A 18 5.65 7.62 -16.91
CA GLU A 18 4.45 7.93 -16.14
C GLU A 18 3.66 9.02 -16.85
N LEU A 19 2.37 8.73 -17.07
CA LEU A 19 1.41 9.67 -17.64
C LEU A 19 0.36 10.00 -16.58
N ILE A 20 0.27 11.26 -16.18
CA ILE A 20 -0.77 11.74 -15.26
C ILE A 20 -1.79 12.54 -16.05
N VAL A 21 -3.04 12.12 -15.99
CA VAL A 21 -4.19 12.82 -16.58
C VAL A 21 -4.96 13.50 -15.45
N ILE A 22 -5.03 14.83 -15.48
CA ILE A 22 -5.79 15.64 -14.53
C ILE A 22 -7.06 16.08 -15.24
N TYR A 23 -8.21 15.70 -14.66
CA TYR A 23 -9.52 16.04 -15.20
C TYR A 23 -10.44 16.54 -14.08
N GLU A 24 -11.47 17.27 -14.47
CA GLU A 24 -12.48 17.76 -13.56
C GLU A 24 -13.61 16.74 -13.45
N ILE A 25 -14.04 16.46 -12.25
CA ILE A 25 -15.25 15.69 -11.96
C ILE A 25 -16.19 16.60 -11.16
N GLU A 26 -17.48 16.45 -11.40
CA GLU A 26 -18.48 17.06 -10.52
C GLU A 26 -18.36 16.45 -9.13
N GLU A 27 -18.35 17.28 -8.11
CA GLU A 27 -18.36 16.77 -6.73
C GLU A 27 -19.68 16.01 -6.49
N PRO A 28 -19.59 14.75 -6.04
CA PRO A 28 -20.80 14.01 -5.71
C PRO A 28 -21.53 14.68 -4.54
N GLU A 29 -22.84 14.71 -4.61
CA GLU A 29 -23.65 15.19 -3.49
C GLU A 29 -23.29 14.46 -2.20
N GLN A 30 -23.04 15.23 -1.12
CA GLN A 30 -22.80 14.64 0.19
C GLN A 30 -24.08 14.00 0.69
N LEU A 31 -24.06 12.69 0.88
CA LEU A 31 -25.17 11.97 1.46
C LEU A 31 -25.33 12.38 2.93
N SER A 32 -26.56 12.66 3.36
CA SER A 32 -26.86 12.92 4.77
C SER A 32 -26.46 11.70 5.62
N GLN A 33 -25.94 11.95 6.81
CA GLN A 33 -25.57 10.87 7.72
C GLN A 33 -26.82 10.11 8.20
N ASN A 34 -26.75 8.80 8.18
CA ASN A 34 -27.81 7.90 8.65
C ASN A 34 -27.48 7.20 9.99
N GLY A 35 -26.38 7.59 10.63
CA GLY A 35 -25.90 6.98 11.87
C GLY A 35 -25.18 5.62 11.67
N HIS A 36 -25.18 5.08 10.46
CA HIS A 36 -24.53 3.83 10.13
C HIS A 36 -23.07 4.07 9.74
N TYR A 37 -22.12 3.44 10.41
CA TYR A 37 -20.70 3.61 10.19
C TYR A 37 -19.93 2.28 10.13
N LEU A 38 -18.82 2.30 9.41
CA LEU A 38 -17.81 1.25 9.41
C LEU A 38 -16.60 1.73 10.20
N SER A 39 -16.27 1.06 11.30
CA SER A 39 -15.02 1.28 12.01
C SER A 39 -13.92 0.42 11.42
N VAL A 40 -12.76 1.01 11.15
CA VAL A 40 -11.59 0.33 10.56
C VAL A 40 -10.39 0.52 11.47
N ASP A 41 -9.94 -0.56 12.08
CA ASP A 41 -8.67 -0.62 12.81
C ASP A 41 -7.57 -1.15 11.90
N LEU A 42 -6.48 -0.37 11.76
CA LEU A 42 -5.32 -0.71 10.93
C LEU A 42 -4.27 -1.42 11.78
N GLY A 43 -3.98 -2.67 11.47
CA GLY A 43 -3.13 -3.51 12.28
C GLY A 43 -1.92 -4.09 11.56
N LEU A 44 -0.97 -4.62 12.34
CA LEU A 44 0.27 -5.21 11.84
C LEU A 44 0.06 -6.57 11.15
N HIS A 45 -0.79 -7.41 11.72
CA HIS A 45 -1.03 -8.79 11.22
C HIS A 45 -2.20 -8.85 10.25
N ASN A 46 -3.23 -8.10 10.55
CA ASN A 46 -4.39 -7.87 9.72
C ASN A 46 -4.29 -6.43 9.22
N LEU A 47 -4.24 -6.23 7.92
CA LEU A 47 -4.13 -4.87 7.39
C LEU A 47 -5.29 -4.00 7.89
N MET A 48 -6.49 -4.57 7.93
CA MET A 48 -7.71 -3.91 8.40
C MET A 48 -8.60 -4.90 9.16
N THR A 49 -9.03 -4.51 10.35
CA THR A 49 -10.12 -5.15 11.08
C THR A 49 -11.29 -4.18 11.07
N CYS A 50 -12.41 -4.63 10.54
CA CYS A 50 -13.58 -3.77 10.30
C CYS A 50 -14.75 -4.21 11.18
N TYR A 51 -15.52 -3.22 11.68
CA TYR A 51 -16.77 -3.43 12.39
C TYR A 51 -17.87 -2.57 11.76
N ASP A 52 -18.97 -3.21 11.42
CA ASP A 52 -20.17 -2.60 10.84
C ASP A 52 -21.20 -2.36 11.93
N SER A 53 -21.52 -1.09 12.17
CA SER A 53 -22.45 -0.69 13.26
C SER A 53 -23.90 -1.04 12.97
N GLY A 54 -24.28 -1.22 11.72
CA GLY A 54 -25.68 -1.49 11.33
C GLY A 54 -26.10 -2.92 11.59
N ASN A 55 -25.23 -3.88 11.32
CA ASN A 55 -25.53 -5.31 11.47
C ASN A 55 -24.66 -6.01 12.54
N GLY A 56 -23.73 -5.30 13.21
CA GLY A 56 -22.84 -5.84 14.23
C GLY A 56 -21.74 -6.75 13.70
N ARG A 57 -21.56 -6.83 12.39
CA ARG A 57 -20.62 -7.75 11.76
C ARG A 57 -19.17 -7.27 11.88
N THR A 58 -18.29 -8.17 12.30
CA THR A 58 -16.84 -7.94 12.27
C THR A 58 -16.19 -8.81 11.20
N PHE A 59 -15.28 -8.23 10.44
CA PHE A 59 -14.51 -8.94 9.42
C PHE A 59 -13.09 -8.41 9.27
N ILE A 60 -12.22 -9.22 8.68
CA ILE A 60 -10.81 -8.90 8.51
C ILE A 60 -10.45 -8.89 7.04
N LEU A 61 -9.77 -7.83 6.62
CA LEU A 61 -9.22 -7.66 5.29
C LEU A 61 -7.70 -7.58 5.32
N GLY A 62 -7.08 -7.93 4.22
CA GLY A 62 -5.66 -7.68 4.03
C GLY A 62 -4.71 -8.69 4.68
N ARG A 63 -5.15 -9.87 5.11
CA ARG A 63 -4.30 -10.92 5.71
C ARG A 63 -3.09 -11.32 4.85
N LYS A 64 -3.23 -11.29 3.54
CA LYS A 64 -2.17 -11.67 2.58
C LYS A 64 -1.08 -10.60 2.44
N TYR A 65 -1.30 -9.38 2.93
CA TYR A 65 -0.36 -8.27 2.78
C TYR A 65 1.04 -8.62 3.31
N LEU A 66 1.14 -9.11 4.56
CA LEU A 66 2.42 -9.49 5.15
C LEU A 66 3.13 -10.63 4.40
N SER A 67 2.38 -11.56 3.84
CA SER A 67 2.95 -12.66 3.05
C SER A 67 3.57 -12.12 1.75
N LEU A 68 2.90 -11.17 1.10
CA LEU A 68 3.39 -10.47 -0.09
C LEU A 68 4.67 -9.70 0.21
N GLU A 69 4.68 -8.91 1.28
CA GLU A 69 5.86 -8.16 1.74
C GLU A 69 7.05 -9.10 2.03
N ARG A 70 6.83 -10.17 2.79
CA ARG A 70 7.86 -11.15 3.14
C ARG A 70 8.43 -11.87 1.93
N TYR A 71 7.59 -12.22 0.97
CA TYR A 71 8.03 -12.84 -0.28
C TYR A 71 9.03 -11.95 -1.02
N PHE A 72 8.64 -10.70 -1.26
CA PHE A 72 9.52 -9.77 -1.97
C PHE A 72 10.78 -9.41 -1.17
N HIS A 73 10.69 -9.28 0.15
CA HIS A 73 11.87 -9.05 0.98
C HIS A 73 12.89 -10.17 0.86
N LYS A 74 12.44 -11.43 0.96
CA LYS A 74 13.32 -12.61 0.81
C LYS A 74 13.95 -12.67 -0.58
N GLU A 75 13.15 -12.47 -1.61
CA GLU A 75 13.63 -12.58 -2.99
C GLU A 75 14.61 -11.46 -3.35
N ILE A 76 14.31 -10.24 -2.94
CA ILE A 76 15.23 -9.10 -3.13
C ILE A 76 16.53 -9.33 -2.36
N ALA A 77 16.47 -9.74 -1.09
CA ALA A 77 17.66 -10.00 -0.29
C ALA A 77 18.54 -11.10 -0.90
N ARG A 78 17.93 -12.18 -1.38
CA ARG A 78 18.63 -13.28 -2.07
C ARG A 78 19.39 -12.78 -3.31
N VAL A 79 18.70 -12.02 -4.17
CA VAL A 79 19.31 -11.51 -5.41
C VAL A 79 20.37 -10.44 -5.10
N GLN A 80 20.14 -9.59 -4.11
CA GLN A 80 21.12 -8.59 -3.65
C GLN A 80 22.39 -9.24 -3.10
N SER A 81 22.25 -10.28 -2.28
CA SER A 81 23.40 -11.00 -1.72
C SER A 81 24.30 -11.56 -2.82
N VAL A 82 23.74 -12.25 -3.81
CA VAL A 82 24.50 -12.79 -4.93
C VAL A 82 25.15 -11.68 -5.77
N TRP A 83 24.39 -10.63 -6.09
CA TRP A 83 24.89 -9.52 -6.89
C TRP A 83 26.06 -8.80 -6.21
N TYR A 84 25.92 -8.49 -4.93
CA TYR A 84 26.96 -7.76 -4.20
C TYR A 84 28.23 -8.61 -3.98
N ALA A 85 28.07 -9.92 -3.74
CA ALA A 85 29.22 -10.84 -3.70
C ALA A 85 30.01 -10.82 -5.01
N GLN A 86 29.34 -10.97 -6.15
CA GLN A 86 29.98 -10.91 -7.48
C GLN A 86 30.66 -9.57 -7.75
N GLN A 87 30.08 -8.44 -7.29
CA GLN A 87 30.70 -7.14 -7.47
C GLN A 87 31.91 -6.95 -6.55
N SER A 88 31.85 -7.49 -5.34
CA SER A 88 32.98 -7.50 -4.40
C SER A 88 34.17 -8.29 -4.93
N GLU A 89 33.94 -9.45 -5.53
CA GLU A 89 34.98 -10.25 -6.21
C GLU A 89 35.66 -9.48 -7.35
N ARG A 90 34.93 -8.55 -7.99
CA ARG A 90 35.47 -7.65 -9.02
C ARG A 90 36.13 -6.40 -8.45
N GLY A 91 36.30 -6.29 -7.14
CA GLY A 91 36.92 -5.14 -6.46
C GLY A 91 36.02 -3.89 -6.40
N ILE A 92 34.73 -3.98 -6.70
CA ILE A 92 33.81 -2.85 -6.66
C ILE A 92 33.29 -2.65 -5.24
N LYS A 93 33.81 -1.66 -4.54
CA LYS A 93 33.47 -1.38 -3.14
C LYS A 93 32.03 -0.88 -2.91
N TYR A 94 31.49 -0.10 -3.85
CA TYR A 94 30.12 0.48 -3.76
C TYR A 94 29.33 0.17 -5.04
N PRO A 95 28.82 -1.05 -5.19
CA PRO A 95 28.14 -1.45 -6.41
C PRO A 95 26.74 -0.82 -6.53
N LYS A 96 26.42 -0.34 -7.72
CA LYS A 96 25.07 0.10 -8.04
C LYS A 96 24.12 -1.12 -8.12
N SER A 97 22.85 -0.86 -7.84
CA SER A 97 21.81 -1.87 -7.97
C SER A 97 21.68 -2.39 -9.42
N SER A 98 21.57 -3.71 -9.61
CA SER A 98 21.39 -4.28 -10.93
C SER A 98 19.99 -4.01 -11.50
N LYS A 99 19.83 -4.05 -12.82
CA LYS A 99 18.52 -3.95 -13.48
C LYS A 99 17.54 -5.00 -12.98
N HIS A 100 18.02 -6.18 -12.60
CA HIS A 100 17.19 -7.26 -12.05
C HIS A 100 16.63 -6.88 -10.67
N ILE A 101 17.48 -6.36 -9.77
CA ILE A 101 17.07 -5.87 -8.45
C ILE A 101 16.04 -4.74 -8.59
N GLN A 102 16.29 -3.78 -9.49
CA GLN A 102 15.35 -2.69 -9.76
C GLN A 102 13.99 -3.19 -10.25
N ARG A 103 13.98 -4.22 -11.13
CA ARG A 103 12.73 -4.87 -11.58
C ARG A 103 11.98 -5.54 -10.42
N LEU A 104 12.67 -6.16 -9.49
CA LEU A 104 12.05 -6.78 -8.31
C LEU A 104 11.40 -5.73 -7.40
N TYR A 105 12.07 -4.60 -7.15
CA TYR A 105 11.48 -3.49 -6.40
C TYR A 105 10.21 -2.95 -7.09
N ARG A 106 10.25 -2.76 -8.41
CA ARG A 106 9.08 -2.32 -9.18
C ARG A 106 7.94 -3.34 -9.12
N LYS A 107 8.24 -4.64 -9.28
CA LYS A 107 7.23 -5.71 -9.12
C LYS A 107 6.60 -5.68 -7.72
N LYS A 108 7.41 -5.49 -6.68
CA LYS A 108 6.92 -5.33 -5.31
C LYS A 108 5.97 -4.15 -5.18
N GLN A 109 6.37 -2.97 -5.64
CA GLN A 109 5.54 -1.76 -5.59
C GLN A 109 4.21 -1.95 -6.31
N ASN A 110 4.23 -2.52 -7.53
CA ASN A 110 3.01 -2.76 -8.30
C ASN A 110 2.09 -3.77 -7.60
N ALA A 111 2.64 -4.88 -7.08
CA ALA A 111 1.86 -5.89 -6.38
C ALA A 111 1.22 -5.35 -5.09
N VAL A 112 1.96 -4.54 -4.33
CA VAL A 112 1.45 -3.87 -3.13
C VAL A 112 0.36 -2.87 -3.49
N LYS A 113 0.61 -2.03 -4.50
CA LYS A 113 -0.37 -1.04 -4.97
C LYS A 113 -1.67 -1.70 -5.44
N ASP A 114 -1.58 -2.73 -6.28
CA ASP A 114 -2.73 -3.51 -6.76
C ASP A 114 -3.52 -4.13 -5.59
N TYR A 115 -2.80 -4.73 -4.63
CA TYR A 115 -3.43 -5.34 -3.46
C TYR A 115 -4.19 -4.31 -2.61
N LEU A 116 -3.60 -3.14 -2.35
CA LEU A 116 -4.24 -2.07 -1.61
C LEU A 116 -5.46 -1.53 -2.34
N HIS A 117 -5.36 -1.27 -3.65
CA HIS A 117 -6.49 -0.80 -4.45
C HIS A 117 -7.66 -1.81 -4.45
N LYS A 118 -7.39 -3.11 -4.57
CA LYS A 118 -8.41 -4.15 -4.47
C LYS A 118 -9.08 -4.18 -3.09
N THR A 119 -8.29 -4.02 -2.03
CA THR A 119 -8.81 -4.02 -0.66
C THR A 119 -9.68 -2.79 -0.38
N THR A 120 -9.22 -1.60 -0.76
CA THR A 120 -9.99 -0.35 -0.58
C THR A 120 -11.24 -0.31 -1.46
N ARG A 121 -11.16 -0.80 -2.69
CA ARG A 121 -12.32 -0.94 -3.56
C ARG A 121 -13.38 -1.85 -2.93
N TRP A 122 -12.97 -2.98 -2.35
CA TRP A 122 -13.88 -3.89 -1.67
C TRP A 122 -14.61 -3.21 -0.51
N ILE A 123 -13.91 -2.38 0.29
CA ILE A 123 -14.53 -1.58 1.36
C ILE A 123 -15.56 -0.60 0.78
N ALA A 124 -15.21 0.12 -0.27
CA ALA A 124 -16.14 1.07 -0.91
C ALA A 124 -17.39 0.38 -1.45
N GLU A 125 -17.24 -0.79 -2.09
CA GLU A 125 -18.36 -1.59 -2.58
C GLU A 125 -19.22 -2.14 -1.41
N TYR A 126 -18.58 -2.58 -0.32
CA TYR A 126 -19.28 -3.01 0.89
C TYR A 126 -20.09 -1.86 1.51
N CYS A 127 -19.47 -0.69 1.71
CA CYS A 127 -20.15 0.48 2.26
C CYS A 127 -21.35 0.88 1.40
N ARG A 128 -21.21 0.85 0.08
CA ARG A 128 -22.32 1.16 -0.83
C ARG A 128 -23.45 0.15 -0.72
N LYS A 129 -23.13 -1.14 -0.61
CA LYS A 129 -24.14 -2.23 -0.50
C LYS A 129 -24.92 -2.16 0.80
N GLU A 130 -24.24 -1.88 1.91
CA GLU A 130 -24.84 -1.87 3.25
C GLU A 130 -25.30 -0.47 3.67
N ASP A 131 -25.37 0.52 2.75
CA ASP A 131 -25.74 1.93 2.99
C ASP A 131 -24.93 2.57 4.14
N ILE A 132 -23.64 2.25 4.22
CA ILE A 132 -22.72 2.85 5.19
C ILE A 132 -22.24 4.20 4.65
N ARG A 133 -22.51 5.28 5.36
CA ARG A 133 -22.20 6.66 4.93
C ARG A 133 -21.02 7.29 5.66
N CYS A 134 -20.50 6.62 6.67
CA CYS A 134 -19.37 7.09 7.46
C CYS A 134 -18.36 5.95 7.63
N VAL A 135 -17.08 6.22 7.33
CA VAL A 135 -15.98 5.30 7.62
C VAL A 135 -15.07 5.95 8.64
N VAL A 136 -14.93 5.33 9.80
CA VAL A 136 -14.07 5.79 10.90
C VAL A 136 -12.79 4.98 10.90
N VAL A 137 -11.67 5.64 10.66
CA VAL A 137 -10.34 5.00 10.63
C VAL A 137 -9.51 5.50 11.79
N GLY A 138 -8.84 4.60 12.51
CA GLY A 138 -7.93 4.96 13.59
C GLY A 138 -6.76 5.81 13.08
N ASP A 139 -6.43 6.89 13.79
CA ASP A 139 -5.30 7.73 13.46
C ASP A 139 -3.97 7.06 13.88
N ILE A 140 -3.25 6.56 12.90
CA ILE A 140 -1.95 5.91 13.10
C ILE A 140 -0.76 6.81 12.78
N ARG A 141 -0.98 8.12 12.59
CA ARG A 141 0.11 9.08 12.44
C ARG A 141 1.04 8.99 13.65
N ASN A 142 2.33 9.01 13.40
CA ASN A 142 3.36 8.90 14.44
C ASN A 142 3.45 7.56 15.20
N ILE A 143 2.70 6.53 14.83
CA ILE A 143 2.77 5.21 15.48
C ILE A 143 4.19 4.61 15.48
N ARG A 144 5.04 5.07 14.56
CA ARG A 144 6.44 4.62 14.43
C ARG A 144 7.46 5.46 15.21
N LYS A 145 7.04 6.63 15.71
CA LYS A 145 7.95 7.50 16.45
C LYS A 145 8.13 6.96 17.87
N GLU A 146 9.38 6.95 18.33
CA GLU A 146 9.77 6.68 19.71
C GLU A 146 9.36 5.31 20.29
N LYS A 147 8.99 4.35 19.45
CA LYS A 147 8.64 3.00 19.90
C LYS A 147 9.66 1.99 19.38
N ASP A 148 10.42 1.41 20.29
CA ASP A 148 11.22 0.22 20.03
C ASP A 148 10.45 -1.01 20.52
N MET A 149 9.92 -1.77 19.56
CA MET A 149 9.20 -3.02 19.82
C MET A 149 10.05 -4.24 19.46
N GLY A 150 11.36 -4.05 19.37
CA GLY A 150 12.31 -5.05 18.94
C GLY A 150 12.44 -5.18 17.42
N HIS A 151 13.63 -5.61 16.98
CA HIS A 151 14.04 -5.62 15.57
C HIS A 151 13.01 -6.26 14.61
N LYS A 152 12.47 -7.44 14.93
CA LYS A 152 11.50 -8.15 14.08
C LYS A 152 10.17 -7.42 13.93
N THR A 153 9.68 -6.80 15.00
CA THR A 153 8.43 -6.06 15.01
C THR A 153 8.59 -4.74 14.29
N ASN A 154 9.69 -4.01 14.54
CA ASN A 154 10.03 -2.78 13.85
C ASN A 154 10.12 -3.00 12.32
N GLN A 155 10.79 -4.08 11.88
CA GLN A 155 10.87 -4.41 10.46
C GLN A 155 9.47 -4.63 9.83
N LYS A 156 8.55 -5.27 10.54
CA LYS A 156 7.17 -5.47 10.07
C LYS A 156 6.43 -4.12 9.97
N PHE A 157 6.57 -3.24 10.97
CA PHE A 157 5.96 -1.91 10.97
C PHE A 157 6.47 -1.03 9.83
N HIS A 158 7.78 -1.10 9.51
CA HIS A 158 8.33 -0.36 8.37
C HIS A 158 7.80 -0.84 7.00
N GLY A 159 7.37 -2.09 6.91
CA GLY A 159 6.76 -2.64 5.70
C GLY A 159 5.30 -2.23 5.48
N LEU A 160 4.62 -1.65 6.47
CA LEU A 160 3.21 -1.29 6.36
C LEU A 160 3.02 0.03 5.61
N PRO A 161 2.00 0.12 4.73
CA PRO A 161 1.77 1.27 3.86
C PRO A 161 0.97 2.39 4.53
N TYR A 162 1.16 2.61 5.83
CA TYR A 162 0.35 3.55 6.63
C TYR A 162 0.43 5.03 6.20
N ASN A 163 1.35 5.37 5.31
CA ASN A 163 1.54 6.74 4.82
C ASN A 163 1.40 6.84 3.29
N ARG A 164 0.67 5.94 2.66
CA ARG A 164 0.45 5.92 1.21
C ARG A 164 -1.02 6.08 0.86
#